data_0b10595263b107fc96273a11f92f5e03
#
_entry.id   0b10595263b107fc96273a11f92f5e03
#
_cell.length_a   1.000
_cell.length_b   1.000
_cell.length_c   1.000
_cell.angle_alpha   90.00
_cell.angle_beta   90.00
_cell.angle_gamma   90.00
#
_symmetry.space_group_name_H-M   'P 1'
#
loop_
_entity.id
_entity.type
_entity.pdbx_description
1 polymer ?
#
loop_
_entity_poly.entity_id
_entity_poly.type
_entity_poly.pdbx_seq_one_letter_code
_entity_poly.pdbx_strand_id
1 'polypeptide(L)'
;MAQEVQDSRSPDSLNGRLRLPIAGTPAWPAFDQSLIAEIDLERARWAEITALTEMLTPGERLAPGYFVDPDWSAKDLIAHLGMWLTEAETQLINIAANSYEPHEFDADRRNAATLAALKDQPWDVVWTQAKGARIWMLQAWFALREPGDAANRWVRKAGAEHYGEHLDRLRAWVAELIDLRTRPPVDERDP
;
A
#
# COMPACT_ATOMS: atom_id res chain seq x y z
N MET A 1 40.81 -28.07 -39.62
CA MET A 1 41.20 -27.03 -38.64
C MET A 1 39.91 -26.40 -38.12
N ALA A 2 39.41 -26.89 -37.01
CA ALA A 2 38.26 -26.34 -36.31
C ALA A 2 38.80 -25.45 -35.19
N GLN A 3 38.40 -24.21 -35.18
CA GLN A 3 38.80 -23.21 -34.19
C GLN A 3 37.77 -23.18 -33.07
N GLU A 4 38.19 -23.69 -31.93
CA GLU A 4 37.41 -23.71 -30.69
C GLU A 4 37.30 -22.29 -30.14
N VAL A 5 36.08 -21.74 -30.14
CA VAL A 5 35.77 -20.45 -29.48
C VAL A 5 35.52 -20.74 -28.02
N GLN A 6 36.49 -20.43 -27.19
CA GLN A 6 36.42 -20.53 -25.74
C GLN A 6 35.54 -19.39 -25.20
N ASP A 7 34.30 -19.71 -24.82
CA ASP A 7 33.37 -18.77 -24.15
C ASP A 7 33.74 -18.71 -22.65
N SER A 8 34.54 -17.70 -22.32
CA SER A 8 34.94 -17.40 -20.94
C SER A 8 33.96 -16.43 -20.27
N ARG A 9 32.71 -16.84 -20.05
CA ARG A 9 31.81 -16.14 -19.15
C ARG A 9 31.90 -16.78 -17.77
N SER A 10 32.58 -16.07 -16.89
CA SER A 10 32.67 -16.41 -15.47
C SER A 10 31.31 -16.36 -14.82
N PRO A 11 30.89 -17.35 -14.01
CA PRO A 11 29.57 -17.37 -13.34
C PRO A 11 29.38 -16.37 -12.19
N ASP A 12 30.36 -15.53 -11.91
CA ASP A 12 30.39 -14.67 -10.72
C ASP A 12 29.62 -13.32 -10.86
N SER A 13 29.01 -13.03 -12.01
CA SER A 13 28.37 -11.73 -12.24
C SER A 13 26.89 -11.64 -11.82
N LEU A 14 26.28 -12.69 -11.29
CA LEU A 14 24.86 -12.69 -10.88
C LEU A 14 24.63 -12.73 -9.36
N ASN A 15 25.66 -12.73 -8.55
CA ASN A 15 25.54 -12.61 -7.10
C ASN A 15 25.79 -11.17 -6.63
N GLY A 16 25.05 -10.21 -7.18
CA GLY A 16 24.83 -8.92 -6.57
C GLY A 16 23.99 -9.10 -5.29
N ARG A 17 24.52 -9.83 -4.31
CA ARG A 17 23.95 -9.83 -2.96
C ARG A 17 23.98 -8.38 -2.50
N LEU A 18 22.80 -7.77 -2.33
CA LEU A 18 22.62 -6.63 -1.48
C LEU A 18 23.30 -6.97 -0.15
N ARG A 19 24.54 -6.55 0.02
CA ARG A 19 25.21 -6.61 1.32
C ARG A 19 24.50 -5.59 2.18
N LEU A 20 23.58 -6.06 2.99
CA LEU A 20 23.09 -5.26 4.11
C LEU A 20 24.33 -4.88 4.92
N PRO A 21 24.55 -3.59 5.20
CA PRO A 21 25.69 -3.15 6.00
C PRO A 21 25.61 -3.86 7.35
N ILE A 22 26.74 -4.40 7.79
CA ILE A 22 26.86 -5.04 9.10
C ILE A 22 26.76 -3.92 10.16
N ALA A 23 25.95 -4.13 11.18
CA ALA A 23 25.80 -3.21 12.30
C ALA A 23 27.21 -2.91 12.89
N GLY A 24 27.59 -1.62 12.91
CA GLY A 24 28.91 -1.16 13.38
C GLY A 24 29.77 -0.51 12.33
N THR A 25 29.38 -0.45 11.05
CA THR A 25 30.10 0.34 10.04
C THR A 25 29.67 1.82 10.13
N PRO A 26 30.61 2.80 10.14
CA PRO A 26 30.29 4.22 10.36
C PRO A 26 29.52 4.95 9.26
N ALA A 27 28.83 4.24 8.36
CA ALA A 27 28.23 4.80 7.16
C ALA A 27 26.70 4.79 7.12
N TRP A 28 26.02 4.39 8.19
CA TRP A 28 24.61 4.65 8.30
C TRP A 28 24.42 6.07 8.84
N PRO A 29 23.76 6.99 8.10
CA PRO A 29 23.26 8.20 8.74
C PRO A 29 22.44 7.75 9.95
N ALA A 30 22.63 8.41 11.10
CA ALA A 30 21.76 8.20 12.25
C ALA A 30 20.34 8.41 11.74
N PHE A 31 19.58 7.33 11.59
CA PHE A 31 18.17 7.43 11.22
C PHE A 31 17.51 8.29 12.28
N ASP A 32 16.93 9.40 11.85
CA ASP A 32 16.15 10.24 12.73
C ASP A 32 15.08 9.35 13.39
N GLN A 33 15.02 9.37 14.72
CA GLN A 33 14.06 8.57 15.47
C GLN A 33 12.61 8.87 15.06
N SER A 34 12.34 10.08 14.57
CA SER A 34 11.05 10.46 14.01
C SER A 34 10.69 9.65 12.77
N LEU A 35 11.66 9.40 11.89
CA LEU A 35 11.48 8.56 10.69
C LEU A 35 11.20 7.10 11.06
N ILE A 36 11.88 6.58 12.08
CA ILE A 36 11.63 5.21 12.58
C ILE A 36 10.19 5.10 13.07
N ALA A 37 9.72 6.06 13.86
CA ALA A 37 8.36 6.09 14.38
C ALA A 37 7.31 6.17 13.24
N GLU A 38 7.58 6.96 12.20
CA GLU A 38 6.70 7.05 11.02
C GLU A 38 6.62 5.71 10.26
N ILE A 39 7.76 5.04 10.06
CA ILE A 39 7.82 3.71 9.42
C ILE A 39 7.06 2.67 10.24
N ASP A 40 7.27 2.67 11.56
CA ASP A 40 6.62 1.70 12.44
C ASP A 40 5.10 1.92 12.50
N LEU A 41 4.66 3.18 12.50
CA LEU A 41 3.23 3.51 12.43
C LEU A 41 2.61 3.10 11.08
N GLU A 42 3.28 3.38 9.97
CA GLU A 42 2.85 2.98 8.63
C GLU A 42 2.72 1.45 8.55
N ARG A 43 3.74 0.74 9.02
CA ARG A 43 3.76 -0.72 9.04
C ARG A 43 2.64 -1.31 9.90
N ALA A 44 2.44 -0.77 11.09
CA ALA A 44 1.41 -1.24 12.02
C ALA A 44 0.00 -1.07 11.43
N ARG A 45 -0.30 0.10 10.84
CA ARG A 45 -1.60 0.37 10.24
C ARG A 45 -1.87 -0.46 8.98
N TRP A 46 -0.85 -0.64 8.13
CA TRP A 46 -0.97 -1.54 6.98
C TRP A 46 -1.18 -3.00 7.41
N ALA A 47 -0.47 -3.45 8.43
CA ALA A 47 -0.66 -4.80 8.99
C ALA A 47 -2.07 -5.00 9.52
N GLU A 48 -2.65 -3.98 10.15
CA GLU A 48 -4.01 -4.03 10.65
C GLU A 48 -5.05 -4.07 9.51
N ILE A 49 -4.90 -3.24 8.45
CA ILE A 49 -5.74 -3.33 7.25
C ILE A 49 -5.67 -4.74 6.66
N THR A 50 -4.46 -5.31 6.58
CA THR A 50 -4.25 -6.67 6.09
C THR A 50 -5.02 -7.68 6.94
N ALA A 51 -4.85 -7.66 8.25
CA ALA A 51 -5.51 -8.57 9.16
C ALA A 51 -7.04 -8.46 9.09
N LEU A 52 -7.58 -7.25 9.06
CA LEU A 52 -9.02 -7.02 8.95
C LEU A 52 -9.59 -7.55 7.63
N THR A 53 -8.90 -7.32 6.51
CA THR A 53 -9.37 -7.83 5.21
C THR A 53 -9.21 -9.34 5.07
N GLU A 54 -8.27 -9.97 5.79
CA GLU A 54 -8.12 -11.43 5.85
C GLU A 54 -9.26 -12.10 6.63
N MET A 55 -9.89 -11.41 7.57
CA MET A 55 -11.08 -11.91 8.29
C MET A 55 -12.33 -12.01 7.40
N LEU A 56 -12.36 -11.31 6.28
CA LEU A 56 -13.47 -11.30 5.33
C LEU A 56 -13.41 -12.51 4.39
N THR A 57 -14.57 -13.12 4.15
CA THR A 57 -14.73 -14.11 3.09
C THR A 57 -14.55 -13.48 1.69
N PRO A 58 -14.29 -14.26 0.64
CA PRO A 58 -14.20 -13.72 -0.72
C PRO A 58 -15.42 -12.89 -1.15
N GLY A 59 -16.63 -13.29 -0.76
CA GLY A 59 -17.86 -12.56 -1.06
C GLY A 59 -17.96 -11.24 -0.28
N GLU A 60 -17.60 -11.24 0.99
CA GLU A 60 -17.63 -10.06 1.86
C GLU A 60 -16.63 -8.98 1.41
N ARG A 61 -15.49 -9.37 0.84
CA ARG A 61 -14.52 -8.41 0.26
C ARG A 61 -15.08 -7.60 -0.90
N LEU A 62 -16.09 -8.13 -1.58
CA LEU A 62 -16.75 -7.54 -2.73
C LEU A 62 -18.12 -6.95 -2.37
N ALA A 63 -18.61 -7.23 -1.17
CA ALA A 63 -19.91 -6.76 -0.73
C ALA A 63 -19.87 -5.23 -0.56
N PRO A 64 -20.86 -4.50 -1.10
CA PRO A 64 -21.01 -3.07 -0.89
C PRO A 64 -21.39 -2.75 0.56
N GLY A 65 -21.25 -1.48 0.97
CA GLY A 65 -21.67 -1.02 2.30
C GLY A 65 -20.53 -0.63 3.24
N TYR A 66 -19.27 -0.69 2.78
CA TYR A 66 -18.17 -0.08 3.52
C TYR A 66 -18.42 1.42 3.74
N PHE A 67 -18.78 2.13 2.67
CA PHE A 67 -19.44 3.44 2.72
C PHE A 67 -20.85 3.33 2.10
N VAL A 68 -21.75 4.24 2.50
CA VAL A 68 -23.10 4.29 1.97
C VAL A 68 -23.14 5.14 0.69
N ASP A 69 -22.34 6.19 0.63
CA ASP A 69 -22.25 7.07 -0.52
C ASP A 69 -20.82 7.63 -0.64
N PRO A 70 -20.05 7.26 -1.65
CA PRO A 70 -20.33 6.18 -2.63
C PRO A 70 -20.37 4.79 -1.97
N ASP A 71 -21.10 3.86 -2.60
CA ASP A 71 -21.30 2.50 -2.11
C ASP A 71 -20.04 1.64 -2.37
N TRP A 72 -19.08 1.70 -1.46
CA TRP A 72 -17.81 1.00 -1.56
C TRP A 72 -17.85 -0.37 -0.90
N SER A 73 -17.06 -1.27 -1.44
CA SER A 73 -16.65 -2.54 -0.82
C SER A 73 -15.24 -2.43 -0.18
N ALA A 74 -14.81 -3.48 0.52
CA ALA A 74 -13.42 -3.56 0.98
C ALA A 74 -12.43 -3.55 -0.21
N LYS A 75 -12.80 -4.13 -1.36
CA LYS A 75 -11.99 -4.06 -2.59
C LYS A 75 -11.80 -2.61 -3.05
N ASP A 76 -12.85 -1.82 -3.01
CA ASP A 76 -12.80 -0.42 -3.43
C ASP A 76 -11.92 0.41 -2.51
N LEU A 77 -11.97 0.16 -1.19
CA LEU A 77 -11.02 0.73 -0.24
C LEU A 77 -9.57 0.40 -0.60
N ILE A 78 -9.26 -0.86 -0.89
CA ILE A 78 -7.89 -1.26 -1.24
C ILE A 78 -7.44 -0.63 -2.56
N ALA A 79 -8.34 -0.52 -3.55
CA ALA A 79 -8.07 0.18 -4.81
C ALA A 79 -7.75 1.68 -4.57
N HIS A 80 -8.53 2.33 -3.72
CA HIS A 80 -8.34 3.71 -3.31
C HIS A 80 -6.99 3.94 -2.60
N LEU A 81 -6.65 3.12 -1.61
CA LEU A 81 -5.36 3.19 -0.93
C LEU A 81 -4.20 2.98 -1.91
N GLY A 82 -4.31 1.98 -2.80
CA GLY A 82 -3.30 1.67 -3.81
C GLY A 82 -3.05 2.84 -4.77
N MET A 83 -4.08 3.55 -5.16
CA MET A 83 -3.97 4.74 -6.02
C MET A 83 -3.18 5.86 -5.33
N TRP A 84 -3.49 6.18 -4.07
CA TRP A 84 -2.78 7.23 -3.34
C TRP A 84 -1.32 6.87 -3.05
N LEU A 85 -1.03 5.59 -2.82
CA LEU A 85 0.34 5.10 -2.69
C LEU A 85 1.14 5.25 -4.00
N THR A 86 0.52 4.96 -5.16
CA THR A 86 1.12 5.18 -6.48
C THR A 86 1.33 6.67 -6.77
N GLU A 87 0.40 7.52 -6.35
CA GLU A 87 0.57 8.96 -6.46
C GLU A 87 1.76 9.45 -5.64
N ALA A 88 1.87 9.01 -4.39
CA ALA A 88 2.99 9.37 -3.54
C ALA A 88 4.34 8.90 -4.13
N GLU A 89 4.42 7.69 -4.67
CA GLU A 89 5.60 7.21 -5.40
C GLU A 89 5.97 8.18 -6.53
N THR A 90 4.99 8.57 -7.36
CA THR A 90 5.20 9.50 -8.48
C THR A 90 5.78 10.83 -7.99
N GLN A 91 5.24 11.37 -6.90
CA GLN A 91 5.72 12.64 -6.34
C GLN A 91 7.12 12.51 -5.72
N LEU A 92 7.43 11.38 -5.10
CA LEU A 92 8.77 11.10 -4.59
C LEU A 92 9.81 11.00 -5.72
N ILE A 93 9.45 10.40 -6.85
CA ILE A 93 10.29 10.38 -8.06
C ILE A 93 10.51 11.80 -8.59
N ASN A 94 9.47 12.63 -8.65
CA ASN A 94 9.58 14.02 -9.07
C ASN A 94 10.47 14.84 -8.11
N ILE A 95 10.38 14.61 -6.81
CA ILE A 95 11.26 15.22 -5.80
C ILE A 95 12.71 14.80 -6.05
N ALA A 96 12.97 13.52 -6.27
CA ALA A 96 14.31 13.01 -6.57
C ALA A 96 14.90 13.62 -7.85
N ALA A 97 14.07 13.89 -8.85
CA ALA A 97 14.45 14.50 -10.11
C ALA A 97 14.52 16.04 -10.08
N ASN A 98 14.24 16.68 -8.93
CA ASN A 98 14.10 18.14 -8.80
C ASN A 98 13.06 18.75 -9.76
N SER A 99 12.02 18.01 -10.10
CA SER A 99 10.90 18.42 -10.95
C SER A 99 9.55 18.46 -10.20
N TYR A 100 9.58 18.34 -8.88
CA TYR A 100 8.38 18.42 -8.07
C TYR A 100 7.80 19.82 -8.04
N GLU A 101 6.53 19.92 -8.44
CA GLU A 101 5.74 21.14 -8.34
C GLU A 101 4.50 20.85 -7.48
N PRO A 102 4.29 21.59 -6.38
CA PRO A 102 3.06 21.46 -5.62
C PRO A 102 1.85 21.83 -6.49
N HIS A 103 0.85 20.98 -6.50
CA HIS A 103 -0.39 21.22 -7.23
C HIS A 103 -1.59 20.71 -6.43
N GLU A 104 -2.75 21.30 -6.71
CA GLU A 104 -4.00 20.82 -6.14
C GLU A 104 -4.47 19.56 -6.87
N PHE A 105 -4.97 18.62 -6.10
CA PHE A 105 -5.56 17.38 -6.60
C PHE A 105 -7.07 17.44 -6.54
N ASP A 106 -7.72 17.12 -7.64
CA ASP A 106 -9.13 16.75 -7.65
C ASP A 106 -9.23 15.28 -7.16
N ALA A 107 -9.31 15.13 -5.83
CA ALA A 107 -9.35 13.83 -5.17
C ALA A 107 -10.58 13.03 -5.57
N ASP A 108 -11.74 13.67 -5.67
CA ASP A 108 -12.99 13.00 -6.01
C ASP A 108 -12.97 12.44 -7.42
N ARG A 109 -12.48 13.22 -8.37
CA ARG A 109 -12.30 12.76 -9.75
C ARG A 109 -11.31 11.60 -9.85
N ARG A 110 -10.21 11.64 -9.11
CA ARG A 110 -9.23 10.54 -9.08
C ARG A 110 -9.81 9.27 -8.48
N ASN A 111 -10.49 9.40 -7.36
CA ASN A 111 -11.16 8.29 -6.70
C ASN A 111 -12.16 7.64 -7.66
N ALA A 112 -13.05 8.42 -8.26
CA ALA A 112 -14.03 7.91 -9.21
C ALA A 112 -13.39 7.22 -10.42
N ALA A 113 -12.33 7.80 -11.00
CA ALA A 113 -11.62 7.21 -12.14
C ALA A 113 -10.96 5.88 -11.77
N THR A 114 -10.32 5.78 -10.59
CA THR A 114 -9.67 4.56 -10.11
C THR A 114 -10.67 3.45 -9.85
N LEU A 115 -11.78 3.75 -9.17
CA LEU A 115 -12.83 2.79 -8.90
C LEU A 115 -13.46 2.27 -10.19
N ALA A 116 -13.72 3.15 -11.16
CA ALA A 116 -14.22 2.75 -12.46
C ALA A 116 -13.25 1.83 -13.21
N ALA A 117 -11.93 2.13 -13.18
CA ALA A 117 -10.92 1.33 -13.85
C ALA A 117 -10.71 -0.05 -13.21
N LEU A 118 -10.88 -0.17 -11.89
CA LEU A 118 -10.64 -1.40 -11.14
C LEU A 118 -11.91 -2.17 -10.81
N LYS A 119 -13.08 -1.68 -11.23
CA LYS A 119 -14.41 -2.26 -10.92
C LYS A 119 -14.48 -3.76 -11.20
N ASP A 120 -14.01 -4.17 -12.38
CA ASP A 120 -14.10 -5.55 -12.86
C ASP A 120 -12.84 -6.38 -12.57
N GLN A 121 -11.86 -5.80 -11.88
CA GLN A 121 -10.64 -6.53 -11.51
C GLN A 121 -10.91 -7.45 -10.31
N PRO A 122 -10.34 -8.67 -10.32
CA PRO A 122 -10.40 -9.57 -9.18
C PRO A 122 -9.74 -8.96 -7.93
N TRP A 123 -10.20 -9.39 -6.76
CA TRP A 123 -9.62 -8.96 -5.46
C TRP A 123 -8.10 -9.13 -5.39
N ASP A 124 -7.60 -10.29 -5.78
CA ASP A 124 -6.17 -10.63 -5.72
C ASP A 124 -5.30 -9.72 -6.60
N VAL A 125 -5.84 -9.28 -7.74
CA VAL A 125 -5.18 -8.29 -8.61
C VAL A 125 -5.11 -6.94 -7.91
N VAL A 126 -6.25 -6.42 -7.43
CA VAL A 126 -6.31 -5.12 -6.73
C VAL A 126 -5.43 -5.12 -5.48
N TRP A 127 -5.50 -6.21 -4.69
CA TRP A 127 -4.68 -6.39 -3.50
C TRP A 127 -3.17 -6.42 -3.83
N THR A 128 -2.78 -7.13 -4.88
CA THR A 128 -1.38 -7.21 -5.31
C THR A 128 -0.86 -5.87 -5.82
N GLN A 129 -1.68 -5.13 -6.55
CA GLN A 129 -1.35 -3.77 -7.00
C GLN A 129 -1.14 -2.82 -5.83
N ALA A 130 -2.03 -2.81 -4.84
CA ALA A 130 -1.90 -1.96 -3.67
C ALA A 130 -0.65 -2.29 -2.84
N LYS A 131 -0.35 -3.59 -2.65
CA LYS A 131 0.91 -4.02 -2.00
C LYS A 131 2.14 -3.57 -2.78
N GLY A 132 2.12 -3.70 -4.10
CA GLY A 132 3.20 -3.25 -4.97
C GLY A 132 3.42 -1.75 -4.86
N ALA A 133 2.35 -0.96 -4.97
CA ALA A 133 2.38 0.50 -4.83
C ALA A 133 2.99 0.94 -3.49
N ARG A 134 2.60 0.27 -2.39
CA ARG A 134 3.18 0.52 -1.06
C ARG A 134 4.69 0.28 -1.04
N ILE A 135 5.13 -0.84 -1.57
CA ILE A 135 6.56 -1.20 -1.60
C ILE A 135 7.34 -0.17 -2.42
N TRP A 136 6.84 0.21 -3.58
CA TRP A 136 7.52 1.17 -4.46
C TRP A 136 7.54 2.59 -3.88
N MET A 137 6.47 3.05 -3.25
CA MET A 137 6.46 4.30 -2.51
C MET A 137 7.54 4.32 -1.42
N LEU A 138 7.61 3.27 -0.60
CA LEU A 138 8.62 3.17 0.46
C LEU A 138 10.03 3.10 -0.13
N GLN A 139 10.25 2.37 -1.22
CA GLN A 139 11.55 2.31 -1.90
C GLN A 139 11.96 3.68 -2.46
N ALA A 140 11.04 4.40 -3.11
CA ALA A 140 11.30 5.74 -3.62
C ALA A 140 11.65 6.71 -2.50
N TRP A 141 10.97 6.61 -1.34
CA TRP A 141 11.28 7.42 -0.16
C TRP A 141 12.66 7.11 0.42
N PHE A 142 12.99 5.82 0.60
CA PHE A 142 14.31 5.40 1.11
C PHE A 142 15.46 5.71 0.14
N ALA A 143 15.18 5.84 -1.15
CA ALA A 143 16.19 6.25 -2.14
C ALA A 143 16.60 7.72 -1.99
N LEU A 144 15.77 8.56 -1.36
CA LEU A 144 16.11 9.92 -0.99
C LEU A 144 17.08 9.88 0.20
N ARG A 145 18.31 10.36 0.01
CA ARG A 145 19.31 10.33 1.07
C ARG A 145 18.94 11.20 2.26
N GLU A 146 18.28 12.31 1.98
CA GLU A 146 17.78 13.29 2.95
C GLU A 146 16.37 13.70 2.53
N PRO A 147 15.33 12.90 2.88
CA PRO A 147 13.96 13.23 2.55
C PRO A 147 13.55 14.52 3.27
N GLY A 148 13.24 15.56 2.49
CA GLY A 148 12.72 16.81 3.01
C GLY A 148 11.24 16.75 3.37
N ASP A 149 10.69 17.84 3.89
CA ASP A 149 9.31 17.96 4.37
C ASP A 149 8.27 17.54 3.32
N ALA A 150 8.50 17.86 2.04
CA ALA A 150 7.58 17.49 0.97
C ALA A 150 7.50 15.97 0.80
N ALA A 151 8.63 15.27 0.79
CA ALA A 151 8.69 13.82 0.68
C ALA A 151 8.03 13.15 1.89
N ASN A 152 8.38 13.57 3.10
CA ASN A 152 7.80 13.04 4.33
C ASN A 152 6.30 13.26 4.40
N ARG A 153 5.80 14.41 3.92
CA ARG A 153 4.37 14.71 3.86
C ARG A 153 3.64 13.75 2.92
N TRP A 154 4.20 13.45 1.74
CA TRP A 154 3.60 12.52 0.81
C TRP A 154 3.48 11.11 1.40
N VAL A 155 4.55 10.61 2.02
CA VAL A 155 4.54 9.28 2.65
C VAL A 155 3.52 9.21 3.79
N ARG A 156 3.46 10.22 4.65
CA ARG A 156 2.47 10.26 5.73
C ARG A 156 1.04 10.30 5.21
N LYS A 157 0.77 11.22 4.28
CA LYS A 157 -0.58 11.47 3.74
C LYS A 157 -1.12 10.31 2.93
N ALA A 158 -0.29 9.61 2.16
CA ALA A 158 -0.72 8.45 1.39
C ALA A 158 -0.65 7.13 2.19
N GLY A 159 0.19 7.09 3.22
CA GLY A 159 0.43 5.95 4.09
C GLY A 159 -0.28 6.06 5.44
N ALA A 160 0.50 6.20 6.51
CA ALA A 160 0.01 6.06 7.88
C ALA A 160 -1.22 6.92 8.19
N GLU A 161 -1.23 8.21 7.84
CA GLU A 161 -2.38 9.09 8.13
C GLU A 161 -3.63 8.59 7.38
N HIS A 162 -3.51 8.32 6.09
CA HIS A 162 -4.63 7.87 5.25
C HIS A 162 -5.19 6.51 5.72
N TYR A 163 -4.32 5.56 6.07
CA TYR A 163 -4.79 4.30 6.66
C TYR A 163 -5.59 4.54 7.93
N GLY A 164 -5.11 5.48 8.78
CA GLY A 164 -5.80 5.85 10.01
C GLY A 164 -7.20 6.41 9.79
N GLU A 165 -7.41 7.18 8.73
CA GLU A 165 -8.72 7.74 8.37
C GLU A 165 -9.74 6.64 8.03
N HIS A 166 -9.29 5.49 7.54
CA HIS A 166 -10.14 4.38 7.14
C HIS A 166 -10.28 3.26 8.17
N LEU A 167 -9.33 3.14 9.11
CA LEU A 167 -9.27 1.98 10.01
C LEU A 167 -10.49 1.85 10.91
N ASP A 168 -11.00 2.94 11.47
CA ASP A 168 -12.16 2.86 12.38
C ASP A 168 -13.40 2.35 11.65
N ARG A 169 -13.65 2.83 10.43
CA ARG A 169 -14.77 2.33 9.62
C ARG A 169 -14.54 0.87 9.18
N LEU A 170 -13.31 0.50 8.82
CA LEU A 170 -12.98 -0.85 8.42
C LEU A 170 -13.18 -1.85 9.57
N ARG A 171 -12.78 -1.50 10.80
CA ARG A 171 -13.03 -2.30 12.01
C ARG A 171 -14.53 -2.52 12.22
N ALA A 172 -15.30 -1.43 12.17
CA ALA A 172 -16.74 -1.51 12.33
C ALA A 172 -17.40 -2.38 11.24
N TRP A 173 -17.02 -2.17 9.98
CA TRP A 173 -17.54 -2.92 8.85
C TRP A 173 -17.25 -4.43 8.96
N VAL A 174 -16.02 -4.80 9.30
CA VAL A 174 -15.63 -6.20 9.50
C VAL A 174 -16.43 -6.82 10.64
N ALA A 175 -16.62 -6.09 11.75
CA ALA A 175 -17.41 -6.58 12.89
C ALA A 175 -18.89 -6.76 12.52
N GLU A 176 -19.48 -5.85 11.77
CA GLU A 176 -20.85 -5.93 11.24
C GLU A 176 -21.04 -7.20 10.39
N LEU A 177 -20.10 -7.48 9.47
CA LEU A 177 -20.17 -8.66 8.59
C LEU A 177 -20.00 -9.97 9.37
N ILE A 178 -19.10 -10.00 10.34
CA ILE A 178 -18.90 -11.17 11.22
C ILE A 178 -20.18 -11.43 12.05
N ASP A 179 -20.80 -10.39 12.63
CA ASP A 179 -22.05 -10.52 13.37
C ASP A 179 -23.17 -11.08 12.50
N LEU A 180 -23.32 -10.53 11.29
CA LEU A 180 -24.33 -11.03 10.33
C LEU A 180 -24.13 -12.50 9.98
N ARG A 181 -22.89 -12.93 9.79
CA ARG A 181 -22.55 -14.31 9.44
C ARG A 181 -22.77 -15.29 10.59
N THR A 182 -22.60 -14.83 11.82
CA THR A 182 -22.70 -15.67 13.02
C THR A 182 -24.09 -15.63 13.67
N ARG A 183 -24.96 -14.72 13.23
CA ARG A 183 -26.32 -14.60 13.77
C ARG A 183 -27.14 -15.84 13.40
N PRO A 184 -27.78 -16.49 14.39
CA PRO A 184 -28.68 -17.62 14.09
C PRO A 184 -29.82 -17.14 13.18
N PRO A 185 -30.33 -18.00 12.29
CA PRO A 185 -31.49 -17.68 11.46
C PRO A 185 -32.65 -17.32 12.37
N VAL A 186 -33.32 -16.20 12.04
CA VAL A 186 -34.54 -15.81 12.76
C VAL A 186 -35.58 -16.89 12.49
N ASP A 187 -36.07 -17.55 13.54
CA ASP A 187 -37.15 -18.53 13.43
C ASP A 187 -38.43 -17.77 13.06
N GLU A 188 -38.79 -17.79 11.78
CA GLU A 188 -40.02 -17.17 11.26
C GLU A 188 -41.33 -17.76 11.84
N ARG A 189 -41.20 -18.65 12.83
CA ARG A 189 -42.34 -19.35 13.45
C ARG A 189 -42.79 -18.77 14.78
N ASP A 190 -42.23 -17.65 15.23
CA ASP A 190 -42.73 -16.96 16.43
C ASP A 190 -43.69 -15.85 15.99
N PRO A 191 -45.03 -15.95 16.33
CA PRO A 191 -46.05 -15.03 15.89
C PRO A 191 -46.05 -13.70 16.66
#